data_cbecbca426083190fdd1aea614ac69e6
#
_entry.id   cbecbca426083190fdd1aea614ac69e6
#
_cell.length_a   1.000
_cell.length_b   1.000
_cell.length_c   1.000
_cell.angle_alpha   90.00
_cell.angle_beta   90.00
_cell.angle_gamma   90.00
#
_symmetry.space_group_name_H-M   'P 1'
#
loop_
_entity.id
_entity.type
_entity.pdbx_description
1 polymer ?
#
loop_
_entity_poly.entity_id
_entity_poly.type
_entity_poly.pdbx_seq_one_letter_code
_entity_poly.pdbx_strand_id
1 'polypeptide(L)'
;MKNSKVLSLIGLATKAGKTVSGEFSTEKSVKTGKGFLALVADDASENTKKKFRNMCTYYEVPLYFLSDKESLGRAMGKEFRASLAVQDENFAKAMIKE
;
A
#
# COMPACT_ATOMS: atom_id res chain seq x y z
N MET A 1 -13.43 -1.67 -1.08
CA MET A 1 -12.50 -1.40 0.02
C MET A 1 -12.93 -0.13 0.75
N LYS A 2 -13.20 -0.24 2.05
CA LYS A 2 -13.68 0.89 2.85
C LYS A 2 -12.50 1.65 3.45
N ASN A 3 -12.36 2.93 3.10
CA ASN A 3 -11.22 3.75 3.51
C ASN A 3 -10.91 3.72 5.00
N SER A 4 -11.90 4.01 5.85
CA SER A 4 -11.64 4.12 7.28
C SER A 4 -11.17 2.80 7.90
N LYS A 5 -11.74 1.69 7.47
CA LYS A 5 -11.35 0.37 7.98
C LYS A 5 -9.96 -0.02 7.49
N VAL A 6 -9.66 0.24 6.22
CA VAL A 6 -8.35 -0.09 5.67
C VAL A 6 -7.28 0.79 6.30
N LEU A 7 -7.55 2.07 6.51
CA LEU A 7 -6.60 2.95 7.18
C LEU A 7 -6.27 2.46 8.59
N SER A 8 -7.28 1.99 9.33
CA SER A 8 -7.06 1.41 10.66
C SER A 8 -6.20 0.16 10.59
N LEU A 9 -6.46 -0.71 9.61
CA LEU A 9 -5.66 -1.93 9.42
C LEU A 9 -4.23 -1.60 9.03
N ILE A 10 -4.02 -0.55 8.22
CA ILE A 10 -2.67 -0.09 7.89
C ILE A 10 -1.91 0.30 9.16
N GLY A 11 -2.58 1.01 10.07
CA GLY A 11 -1.97 1.38 11.35
C GLY A 11 -1.55 0.18 12.17
N LEU A 12 -2.42 -0.83 12.24
CA LEU A 12 -2.10 -2.06 12.98
C LEU A 12 -0.96 -2.83 12.31
N ALA A 13 -1.01 -2.96 10.99
CA ALA A 13 0.05 -3.65 10.25
C ALA A 13 1.40 -2.95 10.41
N THR A 14 1.39 -1.61 10.43
CA THR A 14 2.61 -0.84 10.62
C THR A 14 3.19 -1.08 12.00
N LYS A 15 2.35 -1.10 13.04
CA LYS A 15 2.81 -1.40 14.40
C LYS A 15 3.39 -2.80 14.51
N ALA A 16 2.88 -3.73 13.71
CA ALA A 16 3.38 -5.10 13.69
C ALA A 16 4.64 -5.26 12.82
N GLY A 17 5.14 -4.18 12.22
CA GLY A 17 6.32 -4.23 11.37
C GLY A 17 6.06 -4.91 10.02
N LYS A 18 4.83 -4.86 9.54
CA LYS A 18 4.42 -5.56 8.32
C LYS A 18 4.13 -4.64 7.14
N THR A 19 4.61 -3.41 7.17
CA THR A 19 4.45 -2.48 6.06
C THR A 19 5.78 -1.83 5.70
N VAL A 20 5.90 -1.47 4.43
CA VAL A 20 6.96 -0.57 3.96
C VAL A 20 6.28 0.51 3.14
N SER A 21 6.90 1.68 3.02
CA SER A 21 6.30 2.79 2.30
C SER A 21 7.32 3.59 1.52
N GLY A 22 6.82 4.42 0.61
CA GLY A 22 7.65 5.19 -0.30
C GLY A 22 7.85 4.42 -1.59
N GLU A 23 8.20 5.15 -2.65
CA GLU A 23 8.26 4.54 -3.98
C GLU A 23 9.28 3.41 -4.07
N PHE A 24 10.50 3.66 -3.56
CA PHE A 24 11.56 2.66 -3.64
C PHE A 24 11.22 1.38 -2.86
N SER A 25 10.81 1.54 -1.61
CA SER A 25 10.54 0.38 -0.75
C SER A 25 9.32 -0.41 -1.21
N THR A 26 8.29 0.29 -1.68
CA THR A 26 7.09 -0.36 -2.20
C THR A 26 7.42 -1.15 -3.46
N GLU A 27 8.18 -0.53 -4.37
CA GLU A 27 8.61 -1.19 -5.59
C GLU A 27 9.43 -2.44 -5.29
N LYS A 28 10.40 -2.32 -4.39
CA LYS A 28 11.25 -3.44 -4.00
C LYS A 28 10.42 -4.58 -3.41
N SER A 29 9.45 -4.25 -2.58
CA SER A 29 8.58 -5.23 -1.93
C SER A 29 7.77 -6.01 -2.97
N VAL A 30 7.23 -5.32 -3.97
CA VAL A 30 6.49 -5.97 -5.05
C VAL A 30 7.39 -6.88 -5.87
N LYS A 31 8.56 -6.38 -6.26
CA LYS A 31 9.48 -7.12 -7.15
C LYS A 31 10.12 -8.33 -6.50
N THR A 32 10.28 -8.32 -5.18
CA THR A 32 10.95 -9.41 -4.47
C THR A 32 9.98 -10.43 -3.88
N GLY A 33 8.69 -10.26 -4.12
CA GLY A 33 7.69 -11.21 -3.63
C GLY A 33 7.36 -11.10 -2.15
N LYS A 34 7.84 -10.05 -1.48
CA LYS A 34 7.54 -9.83 -0.06
C LYS A 34 6.22 -9.12 0.17
N GLY A 35 5.74 -8.38 -0.83
CA GLY A 35 4.50 -7.64 -0.72
C GLY A 35 3.32 -8.47 -1.18
N PHE A 36 2.27 -8.52 -0.36
CA PHE A 36 1.03 -9.21 -0.69
C PHE A 36 -0.06 -8.28 -1.15
N LEU A 37 0.16 -6.98 -1.00
CA LEU A 37 -0.80 -5.95 -1.39
C LEU A 37 -0.04 -4.64 -1.52
N ALA A 38 -0.31 -3.90 -2.59
CA ALA A 38 0.22 -2.55 -2.77
C ALA A 38 -0.94 -1.56 -2.74
N LEU A 39 -0.76 -0.46 -2.02
CA LEU A 39 -1.74 0.61 -1.93
C LEU A 39 -1.10 1.91 -2.41
N VAL A 40 -1.81 2.62 -3.29
CA VAL A 40 -1.34 3.88 -3.86
C VAL A 40 -2.41 4.94 -3.63
N ALA A 41 -1.99 6.13 -3.22
CA ALA A 41 -2.91 7.22 -2.95
C ALA A 41 -3.62 7.66 -4.24
N ASP A 42 -4.89 8.03 -4.11
CA ASP A 42 -5.67 8.52 -5.25
C ASP A 42 -5.08 9.81 -5.82
N ASP A 43 -4.42 10.62 -5.01
CA ASP A 43 -3.79 11.86 -5.45
C ASP A 43 -2.31 11.70 -5.81
N ALA A 44 -1.84 10.47 -5.98
CA ALA A 44 -0.50 10.24 -6.52
C ALA A 44 -0.46 10.68 -7.98
N SER A 45 0.74 11.01 -8.47
CA SER A 45 0.89 11.45 -9.86
C SER A 45 0.48 10.34 -10.83
N GLU A 46 0.07 10.73 -12.05
CA GLU A 46 -0.31 9.76 -13.05
C GLU A 46 0.85 8.83 -13.41
N ASN A 47 2.08 9.34 -13.40
CA ASN A 47 3.26 8.51 -13.64
C ASN A 47 3.43 7.45 -12.56
N THR A 48 3.24 7.82 -11.29
CA THR A 48 3.31 6.88 -10.17
C THR A 48 2.23 5.81 -10.28
N LYS A 49 1.01 6.23 -10.56
CA LYS A 49 -0.11 5.29 -10.72
C LYS A 49 0.15 4.30 -11.85
N LYS A 50 0.61 4.80 -12.99
CA LYS A 50 0.90 3.96 -14.15
C LYS A 50 2.02 2.97 -13.84
N LYS A 51 3.07 3.45 -13.19
CA LYS A 51 4.20 2.60 -12.82
C LYS A 51 3.75 1.43 -11.95
N PHE A 52 2.99 1.71 -10.91
CA PHE A 52 2.54 0.65 -10.00
C PHE A 52 1.49 -0.25 -10.64
N ARG A 53 0.63 0.31 -11.51
CA ARG A 53 -0.34 -0.50 -12.23
C ARG A 53 0.37 -1.53 -13.11
N ASN A 54 1.37 -1.10 -13.86
CA ASN A 54 2.13 -2.01 -14.72
C ASN A 54 2.93 -3.03 -13.91
N MET A 55 3.60 -2.56 -12.88
CA MET A 55 4.44 -3.41 -12.04
C MET A 55 3.62 -4.49 -11.32
N CYS A 56 2.53 -4.09 -10.69
CA CYS A 56 1.71 -5.04 -9.93
C CYS A 56 1.03 -6.04 -10.84
N THR A 57 0.68 -5.64 -12.07
CA THR A 57 0.15 -6.58 -13.06
C THR A 57 1.22 -7.61 -13.43
N TYR A 58 2.44 -7.16 -13.67
CA TYR A 58 3.53 -8.06 -14.05
C TYR A 58 3.86 -9.07 -12.95
N TYR A 59 3.95 -8.59 -11.71
CA TYR A 59 4.32 -9.46 -10.58
C TYR A 59 3.12 -10.09 -9.89
N GLU A 60 1.91 -9.84 -10.40
CA GLU A 60 0.66 -10.42 -9.90
C GLU A 60 0.42 -10.11 -8.43
N VAL A 61 0.66 -8.85 -8.05
CA VAL A 61 0.39 -8.35 -6.70
C VAL A 61 -0.89 -7.50 -6.75
N PRO A 62 -1.86 -7.75 -5.86
CA PRO A 62 -3.05 -6.90 -5.82
C PRO A 62 -2.68 -5.45 -5.59
N LEU A 63 -3.31 -4.55 -6.33
CA LEU A 63 -3.10 -3.11 -6.22
C LEU A 63 -4.45 -2.42 -6.07
N TYR A 64 -4.55 -1.54 -5.09
CA TYR A 64 -5.73 -0.71 -4.90
C TYR A 64 -5.32 0.74 -4.72
N PHE A 65 -6.15 1.64 -5.24
CA PHE A 65 -5.98 3.08 -5.02
C PHE A 65 -6.87 3.45 -3.84
N LEU A 66 -6.31 4.17 -2.88
CA LEU A 66 -7.00 4.40 -1.61
C LEU A 66 -6.62 5.74 -1.02
N SER A 67 -7.66 6.54 -0.69
CA SER A 67 -7.47 7.75 0.09
C SER A 67 -6.48 8.73 -0.56
N ASP A 68 -5.75 9.49 0.25
CA ASP A 68 -4.79 10.49 -0.22
C ASP A 68 -3.45 10.30 0.49
N LYS A 69 -2.43 11.00 -0.02
CA LYS A 69 -1.07 10.86 0.50
C LYS A 69 -0.96 11.22 1.98
N GLU A 70 -1.71 12.24 2.40
CA GLU A 70 -1.69 12.68 3.79
C GLU A 70 -2.28 11.61 4.71
N SER A 71 -3.44 11.08 4.34
CA SER A 71 -4.13 10.07 5.15
C SER A 71 -3.35 8.76 5.21
N LEU A 72 -2.76 8.34 4.10
CA LEU A 72 -1.92 7.14 4.10
C LEU A 72 -0.70 7.32 5.01
N GLY A 73 -0.03 8.47 4.91
CA GLY A 73 1.11 8.75 5.78
C GLY A 73 0.71 8.76 7.23
N ARG A 74 -0.39 9.43 7.55
CA ARG A 74 -0.88 9.52 8.93
C ARG A 74 -1.21 8.16 9.51
N ALA A 75 -1.83 7.29 8.72
CA ALA A 75 -2.16 5.93 9.17
C ALA A 75 -0.91 5.14 9.57
N MET A 76 0.24 5.45 8.98
CA MET A 76 1.51 4.80 9.27
C MET A 76 2.35 5.55 10.30
N GLY A 77 1.82 6.65 10.86
CA GLY A 77 2.59 7.49 11.77
C GLY A 77 3.69 8.28 11.07
N LYS A 78 3.49 8.60 9.81
CA LYS A 78 4.45 9.33 8.98
C LYS A 78 3.76 10.52 8.33
N GLU A 79 4.50 11.29 7.53
CA GLU A 79 3.92 12.41 6.81
C GLU A 79 3.25 11.91 5.53
N PHE A 80 3.57 12.47 4.38
CA PHE A 80 2.94 12.05 3.12
C PHE A 80 3.51 10.73 2.62
N ARG A 81 2.64 9.82 2.19
CA ARG A 81 3.06 8.58 1.55
C ARG A 81 2.17 8.32 0.34
N ALA A 82 2.77 8.32 -0.85
CA ALA A 82 2.03 8.06 -2.09
C ALA A 82 1.81 6.55 -2.30
N SER A 83 2.64 5.72 -1.72
CA SER A 83 2.54 4.27 -1.89
C SER A 83 3.04 3.52 -0.66
N LEU A 84 2.48 2.34 -0.46
CA LEU A 84 2.93 1.43 0.58
C LEU A 84 2.67 -0.01 0.16
N ALA A 85 3.38 -0.94 0.77
CA ALA A 85 3.15 -2.37 0.55
C ALA A 85 2.92 -3.04 1.90
N VAL A 86 2.01 -4.01 1.89
CA VAL A 86 1.71 -4.83 3.08
C VAL A 86 2.42 -6.15 2.91
N GLN A 87 3.31 -6.47 3.83
CA GLN A 87 4.19 -7.64 3.75
C GLN A 87 3.71 -8.80 4.61
N ASP A 88 2.41 -8.85 4.86
CA ASP A 88 1.78 -9.93 5.62
C ASP A 88 0.50 -10.34 4.91
N GLU A 89 0.38 -11.62 4.62
CA GLU A 89 -0.75 -12.13 3.86
C GLU A 89 -2.08 -11.94 4.61
N ASN A 90 -2.08 -12.14 5.91
CA ASN A 90 -3.32 -12.03 6.70
C ASN A 90 -3.83 -10.59 6.74
N PHE A 91 -2.93 -9.63 6.95
CA PHE A 91 -3.31 -8.22 6.90
C PHE A 91 -3.81 -7.83 5.51
N ALA A 92 -3.11 -8.30 4.48
CA ALA A 92 -3.50 -8.01 3.11
C ALA A 92 -4.90 -8.54 2.82
N LYS A 93 -5.19 -9.78 3.19
CA LYS A 93 -6.52 -10.37 3.00
C LYS A 93 -7.59 -9.61 3.76
N ALA A 94 -7.30 -9.21 5.00
CA ALA A 94 -8.25 -8.44 5.81
C ALA A 94 -8.58 -7.10 5.15
N MET A 95 -7.58 -6.42 4.59
CA MET A 95 -7.79 -5.15 3.90
C MET A 95 -8.62 -5.32 2.63
N ILE A 96 -8.31 -6.33 1.83
CA ILE A 96 -9.00 -6.58 0.57
C ILE A 96 -10.47 -6.90 0.80
N LYS A 97 -10.78 -7.54 1.92
CA LYS A 97 -12.14 -7.87 2.30
C LYS A 97 -13.01 -6.65 2.54
N GLU A 98 -12.42 -5.55 2.94
CA GLU A 98 -13.18 -4.34 3.21
C GLU A 98 -13.52 -3.61 1.91
#